data_d47ca78f1f7d42bcdd301c047a90abc7
#
_entry.id   d47ca78f1f7d42bcdd301c047a90abc7
#
_cell.length_a   1.000
_cell.length_b   1.000
_cell.length_c   1.000
_cell.angle_alpha   90.00
_cell.angle_beta   90.00
_cell.angle_gamma   90.00
#
_symmetry.space_group_name_H-M   'P 1'
#
loop_
_entity.id
_entity.type
_entity.pdbx_description
1 polymer ?
#
loop_
_entity_poly.entity_id
_entity_poly.type
_entity_poly.pdbx_seq_one_letter_code
_entity_poly.pdbx_strand_id
1 'polypeptide(L)'
;MATMTYVQAAADALSRAMRADPRVVALGEDLGRGGIFGQYRGLAAEFGAGRVIDTPISEATIMGAAVGMALTGLRPVVEMRVVDFALCAIDEIVNQAAKNRFMFGGQGRVPLVARMPSGIWSASAAQHSQSLEAWFAHVPGLVVVAPATPQDNAALLQASIDCGDPVIYLEHKELWGESGDVDPGARVELGRACVRRTGSDVTLVAWSKAVHWSLAAAAEAATRGIDVEVIDLCTLWPWDRDTVLASAARTKRLLVVHEAVEVAGFGAEIAATVAEALGIRVARLGAPRIPVGYAATLEAEARLTPGAILRKLESLTDRARPAMPGNP
;
A
#
# COMPACT_ATOMS: atom_id res chain seq x y z
N MET A 1 2.10 -13.91 -20.25
CA MET A 1 2.50 -13.79 -18.82
C MET A 1 4.00 -14.03 -18.72
N ALA A 2 4.69 -13.29 -17.86
CA ALA A 2 6.11 -13.49 -17.57
C ALA A 2 6.27 -13.50 -16.04
N THR A 3 7.11 -14.37 -15.50
CA THR A 3 7.42 -14.35 -14.06
C THR A 3 8.37 -13.19 -13.78
N MET A 4 7.98 -12.29 -12.91
CA MET A 4 8.74 -11.09 -12.52
C MET A 4 8.78 -10.97 -11.01
N THR A 5 9.83 -10.32 -10.49
CA THR A 5 9.79 -9.85 -9.10
C THR A 5 8.88 -8.63 -8.99
N TYR A 6 8.42 -8.34 -7.77
CA TYR A 6 7.60 -7.17 -7.47
C TYR A 6 8.22 -5.87 -7.97
N VAL A 7 9.54 -5.69 -7.77
CA VAL A 7 10.27 -4.51 -8.26
C VAL A 7 10.38 -4.48 -9.79
N GLN A 8 10.61 -5.63 -10.42
CA GLN A 8 10.70 -5.72 -11.89
C GLN A 8 9.36 -5.41 -12.55
N ALA A 9 8.26 -5.85 -11.95
CA ALA A 9 6.91 -5.61 -12.44
C ALA A 9 6.57 -4.10 -12.48
N ALA A 10 6.95 -3.35 -11.44
CA ALA A 10 6.79 -1.90 -11.41
C ALA A 10 7.71 -1.19 -12.40
N ALA A 11 8.99 -1.61 -12.51
CA ALA A 11 9.94 -1.03 -13.46
C ALA A 11 9.46 -1.21 -14.91
N ASP A 12 8.96 -2.40 -15.25
CA ASP A 12 8.40 -2.69 -16.58
C ASP A 12 7.14 -1.85 -16.85
N ALA A 13 6.23 -1.74 -15.88
CA ALA A 13 5.03 -0.92 -16.02
C ALA A 13 5.37 0.55 -16.28
N LEU A 14 6.31 1.12 -15.52
CA LEU A 14 6.77 2.49 -15.72
C LEU A 14 7.45 2.67 -17.08
N SER A 15 8.31 1.75 -17.49
CA SER A 15 8.95 1.79 -18.81
C SER A 15 7.92 1.78 -19.94
N ARG A 16 6.92 0.92 -19.86
CA ARG A 16 5.81 0.88 -20.85
C ARG A 16 5.00 2.16 -20.86
N ALA A 17 4.68 2.72 -19.71
CA ALA A 17 3.97 3.99 -19.61
C ALA A 17 4.78 5.14 -20.25
N MET A 18 6.09 5.20 -19.98
CA MET A 18 6.99 6.19 -20.57
C MET A 18 7.14 6.06 -22.10
N ARG A 19 7.10 4.82 -22.65
CA ARG A 19 7.10 4.60 -24.11
C ARG A 19 5.78 5.05 -24.75
N ALA A 20 4.66 4.80 -24.07
CA ALA A 20 3.33 5.09 -24.58
C ALA A 20 2.97 6.59 -24.52
N ASP A 21 3.44 7.31 -23.49
CA ASP A 21 3.13 8.73 -23.29
C ASP A 21 4.40 9.55 -23.01
N PRO A 22 4.79 10.47 -23.92
CA PRO A 22 5.97 11.31 -23.72
C PRO A 22 5.85 12.29 -22.53
N ARG A 23 4.66 12.50 -21.99
CA ARG A 23 4.42 13.33 -20.80
C ARG A 23 4.80 12.63 -19.50
N VAL A 24 4.92 11.30 -19.49
CA VAL A 24 5.34 10.56 -18.29
C VAL A 24 6.83 10.76 -18.08
N VAL A 25 7.21 11.30 -16.93
CA VAL A 25 8.61 11.57 -16.52
C VAL A 25 8.86 10.97 -15.14
N ALA A 26 10.07 10.48 -14.89
CA ALA A 26 10.49 10.03 -13.57
C ALA A 26 11.38 11.10 -12.93
N LEU A 27 11.18 11.39 -11.64
CA LEU A 27 11.86 12.46 -10.92
C LEU A 27 12.20 11.99 -9.50
N GLY A 28 13.42 12.17 -9.03
CA GLY A 28 13.83 11.85 -7.66
C GLY A 28 15.30 11.50 -7.52
N GLU A 29 15.65 10.96 -6.37
CA GLU A 29 17.03 10.63 -6.00
C GLU A 29 17.50 9.28 -6.56
N ASP A 30 18.76 9.21 -6.97
CA ASP A 30 19.47 8.00 -7.43
C ASP A 30 18.82 7.29 -8.65
N LEU A 31 17.97 7.97 -9.41
CA LEU A 31 17.29 7.38 -10.56
C LEU A 31 18.26 7.01 -11.68
N GLY A 32 19.32 7.81 -11.88
CA GLY A 32 20.38 7.55 -12.85
C GLY A 32 21.13 6.25 -12.60
N ARG A 33 21.21 5.83 -11.34
CA ARG A 33 21.80 4.56 -10.90
C ARG A 33 20.80 3.39 -10.92
N GLY A 34 19.53 3.65 -11.22
CA GLY A 34 18.47 2.65 -11.26
C GLY A 34 17.61 2.57 -10.00
N GLY A 35 17.72 3.54 -9.10
CA GLY A 35 17.10 3.53 -7.78
C GLY A 35 17.79 2.57 -6.81
N ILE A 36 17.49 2.68 -5.50
CA ILE A 36 18.17 1.87 -4.46
C ILE A 36 17.87 0.38 -4.61
N PHE A 37 16.65 0.05 -5.03
CA PHE A 37 16.17 -1.31 -5.12
C PHE A 37 16.05 -1.81 -6.57
N GLY A 38 16.57 -1.04 -7.53
CA GLY A 38 16.54 -1.37 -8.95
C GLY A 38 15.22 -1.05 -9.66
N GLN A 39 14.31 -0.32 -9.02
CA GLN A 39 12.99 0.02 -9.54
C GLN A 39 12.99 1.00 -10.72
N TYR A 40 14.15 1.59 -11.05
CA TYR A 40 14.39 2.49 -12.19
C TYR A 40 15.51 1.98 -13.10
N ARG A 41 15.93 0.74 -12.93
CA ARG A 41 17.07 0.18 -13.69
C ARG A 41 16.80 0.24 -15.20
N GLY A 42 17.76 0.82 -15.93
CA GLY A 42 17.71 0.95 -17.39
C GLY A 42 16.93 2.15 -17.92
N LEU A 43 16.06 2.80 -17.11
CA LEU A 43 15.23 3.89 -17.59
C LEU A 43 16.03 5.11 -18.05
N ALA A 44 17.09 5.49 -17.31
CA ALA A 44 17.93 6.63 -17.69
C ALA A 44 18.66 6.39 -19.02
N ALA A 45 19.10 5.15 -19.29
CA ALA A 45 19.70 4.79 -20.56
C ALA A 45 18.71 4.79 -21.73
N GLU A 46 17.46 4.40 -21.49
CA GLU A 46 16.41 4.33 -22.52
C GLU A 46 15.80 5.72 -22.83
N PHE A 47 15.49 6.51 -21.81
CA PHE A 47 14.70 7.75 -21.98
C PHE A 47 15.51 9.03 -21.84
N GLY A 48 16.76 8.95 -21.39
CA GLY A 48 17.66 10.09 -21.20
C GLY A 48 17.31 10.95 -19.98
N ALA A 49 18.24 11.87 -19.65
CA ALA A 49 18.16 12.73 -18.47
C ALA A 49 17.00 13.76 -18.52
N GLY A 50 16.45 14.04 -19.69
CA GLY A 50 15.29 14.92 -19.82
C GLY A 50 13.96 14.28 -19.37
N ARG A 51 13.93 12.96 -19.24
CA ARG A 51 12.73 12.22 -18.81
C ARG A 51 12.96 11.36 -17.56
N VAL A 52 14.21 11.05 -17.22
CA VAL A 52 14.61 10.43 -15.97
C VAL A 52 15.52 11.40 -15.25
N ILE A 53 14.93 12.21 -14.38
CA ILE A 53 15.55 13.37 -13.75
C ILE A 53 16.12 12.96 -12.40
N ASP A 54 17.42 12.84 -12.33
CA ASP A 54 18.14 12.56 -11.08
C ASP A 54 18.35 13.86 -10.31
N THR A 55 18.03 13.89 -9.02
CA THR A 55 18.01 15.10 -8.20
C THR A 55 18.95 14.97 -7.00
N PRO A 56 19.45 16.08 -6.45
CA PRO A 56 19.99 16.07 -5.09
C PRO A 56 18.86 15.79 -4.08
N ILE A 57 19.23 15.42 -2.84
CA ILE A 57 18.31 15.25 -1.72
C ILE A 57 17.64 16.58 -1.41
N SER A 58 16.34 16.69 -1.68
CA SER A 58 15.53 17.90 -1.46
C SER A 58 14.05 17.60 -1.67
N GLU A 59 13.43 16.86 -0.78
CA GLU A 59 12.09 16.26 -0.94
C GLU A 59 11.02 17.30 -1.24
N ALA A 60 11.01 18.45 -0.53
CA ALA A 60 10.09 19.55 -0.79
C ALA A 60 10.26 20.12 -2.21
N THR A 61 11.51 20.30 -2.67
CA THR A 61 11.78 20.80 -4.02
C THR A 61 11.39 19.77 -5.09
N ILE A 62 11.68 18.50 -4.86
CA ILE A 62 11.32 17.39 -5.76
C ILE A 62 9.80 17.34 -5.94
N MET A 63 9.06 17.35 -4.84
CA MET A 63 7.60 17.28 -4.87
C MET A 63 6.98 18.58 -5.45
N GLY A 64 7.49 19.75 -5.07
CA GLY A 64 7.05 21.04 -5.61
C GLY A 64 7.28 21.17 -7.12
N ALA A 65 8.44 20.69 -7.60
CA ALA A 65 8.72 20.61 -9.03
C ALA A 65 7.74 19.66 -9.75
N ALA A 66 7.43 18.50 -9.16
CA ALA A 66 6.46 17.57 -9.72
C ALA A 66 5.03 18.15 -9.78
N VAL A 67 4.61 18.91 -8.78
CA VAL A 67 3.34 19.64 -8.81
C VAL A 67 3.33 20.65 -9.98
N GLY A 68 4.40 21.44 -10.13
CA GLY A 68 4.53 22.38 -11.25
C GLY A 68 4.52 21.69 -12.62
N MET A 69 5.25 20.58 -12.76
CA MET A 69 5.25 19.75 -13.98
C MET A 69 3.85 19.22 -14.31
N ALA A 70 3.12 18.73 -13.30
CA ALA A 70 1.77 18.22 -13.48
C ALA A 70 0.79 19.31 -13.92
N LEU A 71 0.87 20.50 -13.31
CA LEU A 71 0.04 21.67 -13.69
C LEU A 71 0.32 22.16 -15.12
N THR A 72 1.52 21.90 -15.65
CA THR A 72 1.89 22.23 -17.04
C THR A 72 1.65 21.09 -18.04
N GLY A 73 1.00 19.99 -17.60
CA GLY A 73 0.54 18.91 -18.46
C GLY A 73 1.44 17.67 -18.52
N LEU A 74 2.53 17.62 -17.75
CA LEU A 74 3.33 16.39 -17.58
C LEU A 74 2.63 15.42 -16.62
N ARG A 75 3.12 14.18 -16.57
CA ARG A 75 2.71 13.11 -15.65
C ARG A 75 3.92 12.61 -14.87
N PRO A 76 4.33 13.32 -13.81
CA PRO A 76 5.51 12.94 -13.05
C PRO A 76 5.25 11.72 -12.17
N VAL A 77 6.21 10.79 -12.20
CA VAL A 77 6.33 9.68 -11.25
C VAL A 77 7.52 10.01 -10.36
N VAL A 78 7.23 10.32 -9.11
CA VAL A 78 8.19 10.83 -8.13
C VAL A 78 8.68 9.69 -7.24
N GLU A 79 9.99 9.56 -7.07
CA GLU A 79 10.61 8.68 -6.07
C GLU A 79 10.87 9.46 -4.78
N MET A 80 10.23 9.07 -3.68
CA MET A 80 10.38 9.69 -2.36
C MET A 80 11.29 8.89 -1.42
N ARG A 81 12.12 8.02 -1.94
CA ARG A 81 13.10 7.21 -1.22
C ARG A 81 12.49 6.24 -0.19
N VAL A 82 11.82 6.76 0.84
CA VAL A 82 10.95 6.05 1.81
C VAL A 82 9.82 6.97 2.23
N VAL A 83 8.72 6.40 2.69
CA VAL A 83 7.53 7.17 3.13
C VAL A 83 7.85 8.13 4.28
N ASP A 84 8.81 7.79 5.12
CA ASP A 84 9.29 8.61 6.24
C ASP A 84 9.78 10.00 5.77
N PHE A 85 10.42 10.07 4.60
CA PHE A 85 10.99 11.32 4.07
C PHE A 85 9.95 12.14 3.30
N ALA A 86 8.81 11.57 2.95
CA ALA A 86 7.68 12.34 2.42
C ALA A 86 7.19 13.42 3.41
N LEU A 87 7.50 13.26 4.71
CA LEU A 87 7.20 14.26 5.73
C LEU A 87 7.97 15.59 5.51
N CYS A 88 9.11 15.56 4.82
CA CYS A 88 9.84 16.76 4.41
C CYS A 88 9.16 17.53 3.27
N ALA A 89 8.18 16.90 2.59
CA ALA A 89 7.41 17.47 1.47
C ALA A 89 5.90 17.48 1.76
N ILE A 90 5.52 17.52 3.03
CA ILE A 90 4.11 17.36 3.42
C ILE A 90 3.23 18.51 2.92
N ASP A 91 3.74 19.74 2.86
CA ASP A 91 3.00 20.88 2.32
C ASP A 91 2.69 20.69 0.84
N GLU A 92 3.69 20.31 0.05
CA GLU A 92 3.56 20.09 -1.38
C GLU A 92 2.57 18.97 -1.70
N ILE A 93 2.52 17.93 -0.87
CA ILE A 93 1.57 16.83 -1.00
C ILE A 93 0.17 17.27 -0.58
N VAL A 94 0.03 17.80 0.63
CA VAL A 94 -1.27 18.01 1.30
C VAL A 94 -1.94 19.31 0.87
N ASN A 95 -1.19 20.41 0.75
CA ASN A 95 -1.75 21.72 0.43
C ASN A 95 -1.67 22.02 -1.06
N GLN A 96 -0.64 21.56 -1.76
CA GLN A 96 -0.48 21.85 -3.18
C GLN A 96 -1.08 20.74 -4.06
N ALA A 97 -0.56 19.52 -4.05
CA ALA A 97 -1.05 18.46 -4.92
C ALA A 97 -2.53 18.15 -4.66
N ALA A 98 -2.90 17.88 -3.42
CA ALA A 98 -4.25 17.43 -3.07
C ALA A 98 -5.34 18.49 -3.26
N LYS A 99 -5.04 19.79 -3.14
CA LYS A 99 -6.06 20.86 -3.11
C LYS A 99 -6.23 21.62 -4.44
N ASN A 100 -5.25 21.58 -5.33
CA ASN A 100 -5.28 22.36 -6.57
C ASN A 100 -6.56 22.13 -7.39
N ARG A 101 -6.96 20.87 -7.58
CA ARG A 101 -8.17 20.56 -8.35
C ARG A 101 -9.42 21.21 -7.78
N PHE A 102 -9.59 21.19 -6.47
CA PHE A 102 -10.73 21.79 -5.80
C PHE A 102 -10.65 23.33 -5.86
N MET A 103 -9.50 23.89 -5.50
CA MET A 103 -9.30 25.36 -5.41
C MET A 103 -9.46 26.05 -6.77
N PHE A 104 -9.09 25.40 -7.86
CA PHE A 104 -9.19 25.93 -9.22
C PHE A 104 -10.39 25.39 -10.02
N GLY A 105 -11.46 24.97 -9.32
CA GLY A 105 -12.71 24.57 -9.96
C GLY A 105 -12.59 23.43 -10.98
N GLY A 106 -11.67 22.49 -10.73
CA GLY A 106 -11.41 21.34 -11.61
C GLY A 106 -10.38 21.59 -12.72
N GLN A 107 -9.90 22.82 -12.90
CA GLN A 107 -8.92 23.16 -13.94
C GLN A 107 -7.48 22.81 -13.52
N GLY A 108 -7.14 22.98 -12.24
CA GLY A 108 -5.80 22.71 -11.70
C GLY A 108 -5.61 21.21 -11.40
N ARG A 109 -5.50 20.36 -12.41
CA ARG A 109 -5.24 18.93 -12.24
C ARG A 109 -3.77 18.68 -11.94
N VAL A 110 -3.50 17.76 -11.00
CA VAL A 110 -2.14 17.38 -10.60
C VAL A 110 -1.98 15.84 -10.73
N PRO A 111 -1.90 15.31 -11.98
CA PRO A 111 -1.74 13.88 -12.24
C PRO A 111 -0.31 13.43 -11.98
N LEU A 112 0.08 13.33 -10.72
CA LEU A 112 1.36 12.80 -10.28
C LEU A 112 1.22 11.49 -9.50
N VAL A 113 2.24 10.65 -9.53
CA VAL A 113 2.36 9.46 -8.68
C VAL A 113 3.58 9.64 -7.79
N ALA A 114 3.36 9.72 -6.47
CA ALA A 114 4.43 9.73 -5.49
C ALA A 114 4.67 8.30 -4.98
N ARG A 115 5.72 7.64 -5.48
CA ARG A 115 6.14 6.30 -5.05
C ARG A 115 6.91 6.41 -3.76
N MET A 116 6.47 5.68 -2.75
CA MET A 116 7.00 5.75 -1.40
C MET A 116 7.22 4.33 -0.85
N PRO A 117 8.44 3.81 -0.88
CA PRO A 117 8.77 2.58 -0.15
C PRO A 117 8.36 2.69 1.32
N SER A 118 7.61 1.72 1.84
CA SER A 118 7.00 1.78 3.17
C SER A 118 7.23 0.50 3.98
N GLY A 119 6.87 0.53 5.25
CA GLY A 119 6.86 -0.62 6.12
C GLY A 119 8.21 -0.96 6.76
N ILE A 120 8.20 -1.93 7.65
CA ILE A 120 9.39 -2.42 8.35
C ILE A 120 10.29 -3.19 7.38
N TRP A 121 11.60 -2.92 7.45
CA TRP A 121 12.60 -3.63 6.65
C TRP A 121 13.88 -3.77 7.46
N SER A 122 14.36 -4.98 7.59
CA SER A 122 15.64 -5.44 8.15
C SER A 122 16.52 -4.37 8.84
N ALA A 123 16.34 -4.15 10.13
CA ALA A 123 17.13 -3.23 10.97
C ALA A 123 17.19 -1.78 10.43
N SER A 124 16.14 -1.30 9.78
CA SER A 124 16.05 0.08 9.28
C SER A 124 15.66 1.10 10.36
N ALA A 125 15.29 0.64 11.57
CA ALA A 125 14.92 1.46 12.72
C ALA A 125 13.73 2.42 12.49
N ALA A 126 13.50 3.32 13.43
CA ALA A 126 12.27 4.11 13.55
C ALA A 126 12.00 5.07 12.40
N GLN A 127 13.06 5.63 11.80
CA GLN A 127 12.96 6.66 10.76
C GLN A 127 12.94 6.12 9.32
N HIS A 128 12.91 4.78 9.15
CA HIS A 128 12.90 4.13 7.85
C HIS A 128 11.95 2.93 7.81
N SER A 129 11.02 2.84 8.76
CA SER A 129 10.17 1.65 8.93
C SER A 129 8.69 2.00 9.16
N GLN A 130 8.30 3.23 8.89
CA GLN A 130 6.93 3.64 9.14
C GLN A 130 5.97 3.17 8.05
N SER A 131 4.69 3.03 8.43
CA SER A 131 3.55 2.80 7.57
C SER A 131 2.57 3.94 7.82
N LEU A 132 2.58 4.95 6.92
CA LEU A 132 1.88 6.23 7.10
C LEU A 132 0.63 6.36 6.22
N GLU A 133 0.10 5.25 5.73
CA GLU A 133 -1.05 5.24 4.82
C GLU A 133 -2.28 5.97 5.37
N ALA A 134 -2.52 5.89 6.69
CA ALA A 134 -3.65 6.57 7.32
C ALA A 134 -3.56 8.10 7.26
N TRP A 135 -2.35 8.67 7.28
CA TRP A 135 -2.14 10.11 7.14
C TRP A 135 -2.60 10.60 5.77
N PHE A 136 -2.22 9.88 4.73
CA PHE A 136 -2.56 10.26 3.35
C PHE A 136 -4.02 9.96 3.01
N ALA A 137 -4.57 8.84 3.49
CA ALA A 137 -5.98 8.48 3.31
C ALA A 137 -6.94 9.48 3.99
N HIS A 138 -6.48 10.18 5.05
CA HIS A 138 -7.25 11.24 5.71
C HIS A 138 -7.33 12.53 4.87
N VAL A 139 -6.46 12.73 3.88
CA VAL A 139 -6.34 14.00 3.13
C VAL A 139 -7.25 14.00 1.91
N PRO A 140 -8.33 14.82 1.87
CA PRO A 140 -9.17 14.94 0.69
C PRO A 140 -8.40 15.44 -0.52
N GLY A 141 -8.55 14.73 -1.65
CA GLY A 141 -7.89 15.04 -2.92
C GLY A 141 -6.71 14.11 -3.24
N LEU A 142 -6.29 13.24 -2.32
CA LEU A 142 -5.31 12.19 -2.58
C LEU A 142 -5.99 10.85 -2.89
N VAL A 143 -5.38 10.08 -3.79
CA VAL A 143 -5.62 8.65 -3.96
C VAL A 143 -4.50 7.90 -3.26
N VAL A 144 -4.79 6.80 -2.55
CA VAL A 144 -3.79 6.03 -1.79
C VAL A 144 -3.83 4.56 -2.21
N VAL A 145 -2.71 4.06 -2.74
CA VAL A 145 -2.58 2.72 -3.32
C VAL A 145 -1.50 1.93 -2.60
N ALA A 146 -1.75 0.64 -2.34
CA ALA A 146 -0.83 -0.22 -1.60
C ALA A 146 -0.83 -1.66 -2.16
N PRO A 147 -0.13 -1.93 -3.28
CA PRO A 147 -0.10 -3.23 -3.93
C PRO A 147 0.51 -4.33 -3.06
N ALA A 148 0.03 -5.57 -3.24
CA ALA A 148 0.49 -6.74 -2.49
C ALA A 148 1.30 -7.75 -3.33
N THR A 149 1.08 -7.83 -4.64
CA THR A 149 1.72 -8.82 -5.52
C THR A 149 2.44 -8.17 -6.70
N PRO A 150 3.34 -8.89 -7.41
CA PRO A 150 3.95 -8.39 -8.65
C PRO A 150 2.91 -7.95 -9.70
N GLN A 151 1.84 -8.73 -9.89
CA GLN A 151 0.76 -8.38 -10.80
C GLN A 151 0.06 -7.08 -10.40
N ASP A 152 -0.22 -6.91 -9.09
CA ASP A 152 -0.84 -5.69 -8.58
C ASP A 152 0.09 -4.49 -8.78
N ASN A 153 1.39 -4.66 -8.50
CA ASN A 153 2.36 -3.57 -8.63
C ASN A 153 2.49 -3.09 -10.09
N ALA A 154 2.41 -3.99 -11.06
CA ALA A 154 2.37 -3.59 -12.47
C ALA A 154 1.06 -2.88 -12.85
N ALA A 155 -0.09 -3.48 -12.53
CA ALA A 155 -1.39 -3.00 -12.99
C ALA A 155 -1.85 -1.73 -12.28
N LEU A 156 -1.65 -1.67 -10.94
CA LEU A 156 -2.00 -0.49 -10.14
C LEU A 156 -1.08 0.71 -10.41
N LEU A 157 0.22 0.48 -10.70
CA LEU A 157 1.10 1.58 -11.09
C LEU A 157 0.66 2.18 -12.42
N GLN A 158 0.31 1.36 -13.41
CA GLN A 158 -0.24 1.86 -14.67
C GLN A 158 -1.53 2.65 -14.44
N ALA A 159 -2.47 2.09 -13.66
CA ALA A 159 -3.72 2.78 -13.33
C ALA A 159 -3.49 4.10 -12.58
N SER A 160 -2.48 4.15 -11.72
CA SER A 160 -2.08 5.35 -10.99
C SER A 160 -1.49 6.42 -11.92
N ILE A 161 -0.67 6.04 -12.89
CA ILE A 161 -0.12 6.96 -13.91
C ILE A 161 -1.25 7.50 -14.80
N ASP A 162 -2.26 6.69 -15.11
CA ASP A 162 -3.40 7.10 -15.93
C ASP A 162 -4.42 7.96 -15.13
N CYS A 163 -4.34 7.94 -13.81
CA CYS A 163 -5.20 8.74 -12.93
C CYS A 163 -5.03 10.24 -13.17
N GLY A 164 -6.10 10.98 -13.04
CA GLY A 164 -6.11 12.46 -13.19
C GLY A 164 -5.84 13.22 -11.89
N ASP A 165 -5.75 12.52 -10.78
CA ASP A 165 -5.55 13.05 -9.43
C ASP A 165 -4.21 12.58 -8.83
N PRO A 166 -3.67 13.26 -7.80
CA PRO A 166 -2.42 12.84 -7.19
C PRO A 166 -2.56 11.52 -6.44
N VAL A 167 -1.64 10.60 -6.73
CA VAL A 167 -1.61 9.25 -6.14
C VAL A 167 -0.41 9.11 -5.22
N ILE A 168 -0.66 8.70 -3.98
CA ILE A 168 0.34 8.18 -3.04
C ILE A 168 0.43 6.67 -3.24
N TYR A 169 1.57 6.19 -3.69
CA TYR A 169 1.80 4.82 -4.08
C TYR A 169 2.78 4.14 -3.12
N LEU A 170 2.26 3.31 -2.23
CA LEU A 170 2.99 2.72 -1.10
C LEU A 170 3.49 1.32 -1.44
N GLU A 171 4.78 1.16 -1.66
CA GLU A 171 5.42 -0.12 -1.98
C GLU A 171 6.11 -0.69 -0.75
N HIS A 172 5.65 -1.84 -0.25
CA HIS A 172 6.27 -2.44 0.93
C HIS A 172 7.64 -3.03 0.61
N LYS A 173 8.65 -2.61 1.35
CA LYS A 173 10.06 -2.98 1.13
C LYS A 173 10.34 -4.48 1.18
N GLU A 174 9.62 -5.25 1.99
CA GLU A 174 9.76 -6.71 2.05
C GLU A 174 9.09 -7.45 0.88
N LEU A 175 8.35 -6.77 0.01
CA LEU A 175 7.77 -7.38 -1.18
C LEU A 175 8.71 -7.36 -2.40
N TRP A 176 9.80 -6.62 -2.38
CA TRP A 176 10.66 -6.34 -3.54
C TRP A 176 11.19 -7.59 -4.24
N GLY A 177 11.50 -8.64 -3.48
CA GLY A 177 11.96 -9.93 -4.00
C GLY A 177 10.85 -10.95 -4.27
N GLU A 178 9.60 -10.64 -3.91
CA GLU A 178 8.47 -11.55 -4.16
C GLU A 178 8.27 -11.71 -5.67
N SER A 179 8.17 -12.95 -6.12
CA SER A 179 8.03 -13.29 -7.54
C SER A 179 6.63 -13.80 -7.84
N GLY A 180 6.13 -13.51 -9.02
CA GLY A 180 4.84 -13.98 -9.48
C GLY A 180 4.64 -13.74 -10.98
N ASP A 181 3.59 -14.32 -11.52
CA ASP A 181 3.23 -14.14 -12.91
C ASP A 181 2.59 -12.79 -13.13
N VAL A 182 3.02 -12.08 -14.17
CA VAL A 182 2.56 -10.76 -14.56
C VAL A 182 2.02 -10.79 -15.99
N ASP A 183 0.79 -10.36 -16.14
CA ASP A 183 0.19 -10.00 -17.41
C ASP A 183 0.32 -8.50 -17.63
N PRO A 184 1.19 -8.04 -18.54
CA PRO A 184 1.36 -6.61 -18.81
C PRO A 184 0.11 -5.94 -19.41
N GLY A 185 -0.81 -6.75 -19.96
CA GLY A 185 -2.08 -6.30 -20.54
C GLY A 185 -3.20 -6.12 -19.52
N ALA A 186 -3.05 -6.67 -18.32
CA ALA A 186 -4.07 -6.57 -17.28
C ALA A 186 -4.37 -5.11 -16.93
N ARG A 187 -5.66 -4.82 -16.75
CA ARG A 187 -6.15 -3.51 -16.32
C ARG A 187 -6.94 -3.67 -15.03
N VAL A 188 -6.71 -2.73 -14.12
CA VAL A 188 -7.42 -2.66 -12.83
C VAL A 188 -8.00 -1.27 -12.66
N GLU A 189 -9.06 -1.18 -11.89
CA GLU A 189 -9.69 0.06 -11.50
C GLU A 189 -9.27 0.42 -10.08
N LEU A 190 -8.83 1.66 -9.86
CA LEU A 190 -8.54 2.16 -8.51
C LEU A 190 -9.84 2.20 -7.70
N GLY A 191 -9.78 1.76 -6.46
CA GLY A 191 -10.96 1.64 -5.61
C GLY A 191 -11.67 0.28 -5.69
N ARG A 192 -11.07 -0.71 -6.36
CA ARG A 192 -11.55 -2.10 -6.37
C ARG A 192 -10.64 -3.00 -5.56
N ALA A 193 -11.27 -3.80 -4.70
CA ALA A 193 -10.59 -4.82 -3.90
C ALA A 193 -10.49 -6.16 -4.65
N CYS A 194 -9.54 -6.98 -4.24
CA CYS A 194 -9.35 -8.33 -4.77
C CYS A 194 -9.63 -9.37 -3.68
N VAL A 195 -10.53 -10.31 -3.93
CA VAL A 195 -10.73 -11.49 -3.06
C VAL A 195 -9.61 -12.48 -3.35
N ARG A 196 -8.63 -12.57 -2.45
CA ARG A 196 -7.47 -13.47 -2.58
C ARG A 196 -7.78 -14.90 -2.13
N ARG A 197 -8.70 -15.05 -1.22
CA ARG A 197 -9.21 -16.33 -0.74
C ARG A 197 -10.70 -16.18 -0.41
N THR A 198 -11.52 -17.08 -0.90
CA THR A 198 -12.93 -17.17 -0.51
C THR A 198 -13.07 -17.85 0.85
N GLY A 199 -14.11 -17.51 1.61
CA GLY A 199 -14.41 -18.10 2.90
C GLY A 199 -15.78 -17.70 3.44
N SER A 200 -16.24 -18.37 4.49
CA SER A 200 -17.60 -18.24 4.99
C SER A 200 -17.72 -17.83 6.47
N ASP A 201 -16.68 -17.99 7.29
CA ASP A 201 -16.76 -17.77 8.74
C ASP A 201 -16.31 -16.37 9.18
N VAL A 202 -15.30 -15.80 8.54
CA VAL A 202 -14.71 -14.49 8.87
C VAL A 202 -14.31 -13.77 7.59
N THR A 203 -14.67 -12.50 7.45
CA THR A 203 -14.07 -11.59 6.48
C THR A 203 -12.80 -11.00 7.08
N LEU A 204 -11.64 -11.22 6.44
CA LEU A 204 -10.38 -10.61 6.80
C LEU A 204 -9.99 -9.61 5.70
N VAL A 205 -9.84 -8.34 6.06
CA VAL A 205 -9.43 -7.26 5.16
C VAL A 205 -8.00 -6.87 5.46
N ALA A 206 -7.17 -6.81 4.43
CA ALA A 206 -5.76 -6.41 4.54
C ALA A 206 -5.31 -5.67 3.27
N TRP A 207 -4.08 -5.18 3.26
CA TRP A 207 -3.41 -4.58 2.11
C TRP A 207 -1.89 -4.77 2.19
N SER A 208 -1.22 -4.65 1.06
CA SER A 208 0.24 -4.71 0.99
C SER A 208 0.80 -6.00 1.63
N LYS A 209 1.88 -5.94 2.39
CA LYS A 209 2.51 -7.11 3.03
C LYS A 209 1.56 -7.87 3.98
N ALA A 210 0.63 -7.17 4.63
CA ALA A 210 -0.34 -7.81 5.54
C ALA A 210 -1.25 -8.84 4.84
N VAL A 211 -1.44 -8.75 3.53
CA VAL A 211 -2.17 -9.76 2.73
C VAL A 211 -1.47 -11.12 2.80
N HIS A 212 -0.14 -11.15 2.68
CA HIS A 212 0.65 -12.39 2.73
C HIS A 212 0.55 -13.05 4.11
N TRP A 213 0.67 -12.26 5.19
CA TRP A 213 0.50 -12.78 6.56
C TRP A 213 -0.92 -13.28 6.80
N SER A 214 -1.91 -12.59 6.24
CA SER A 214 -3.32 -12.95 6.35
C SER A 214 -3.65 -14.24 5.61
N LEU A 215 -3.08 -14.46 4.42
CA LEU A 215 -3.23 -15.70 3.68
C LEU A 215 -2.58 -16.89 4.41
N ALA A 216 -1.39 -16.70 4.98
CA ALA A 216 -0.73 -17.72 5.79
C ALA A 216 -1.56 -18.07 7.05
N ALA A 217 -2.08 -17.05 7.74
CA ALA A 217 -2.97 -17.25 8.90
C ALA A 217 -4.29 -17.93 8.52
N ALA A 218 -4.88 -17.58 7.37
CA ALA A 218 -6.12 -18.19 6.89
C ALA A 218 -5.91 -19.66 6.51
N ALA A 219 -4.76 -20.03 5.93
CA ALA A 219 -4.43 -21.42 5.66
C ALA A 219 -4.31 -22.24 6.94
N GLU A 220 -3.66 -21.72 7.97
CA GLU A 220 -3.57 -22.36 9.29
C GLU A 220 -4.94 -22.42 9.98
N ALA A 221 -5.74 -21.35 9.92
CA ALA A 221 -7.10 -21.30 10.47
C ALA A 221 -8.01 -22.39 9.88
N ALA A 222 -7.86 -22.67 8.57
CA ALA A 222 -8.61 -23.72 7.89
C ALA A 222 -8.35 -25.11 8.50
N THR A 223 -7.13 -25.42 8.94
CA THR A 223 -6.81 -26.68 9.65
C THR A 223 -7.52 -26.81 10.99
N ARG A 224 -7.99 -25.67 11.54
CA ARG A 224 -8.77 -25.59 12.79
C ARG A 224 -10.27 -25.41 12.54
N GLY A 225 -10.71 -25.58 11.30
CA GLY A 225 -12.11 -25.49 10.90
C GLY A 225 -12.66 -24.06 10.88
N ILE A 226 -11.82 -23.04 10.70
CA ILE A 226 -12.21 -21.64 10.49
C ILE A 226 -11.97 -21.28 9.03
N ASP A 227 -13.04 -21.01 8.29
CA ASP A 227 -12.99 -20.68 6.86
C ASP A 227 -13.00 -19.15 6.68
N VAL A 228 -11.81 -18.60 6.34
CA VAL A 228 -11.56 -17.15 6.28
C VAL A 228 -11.58 -16.66 4.84
N GLU A 229 -12.40 -15.67 4.54
CA GLU A 229 -12.30 -14.89 3.29
C GLU A 229 -11.25 -13.80 3.47
N VAL A 230 -10.26 -13.74 2.57
CA VAL A 230 -9.21 -12.71 2.58
C VAL A 230 -9.43 -11.74 1.43
N ILE A 231 -9.68 -10.47 1.78
CA ILE A 231 -9.86 -9.36 0.85
C ILE A 231 -8.64 -8.45 0.94
N ASP A 232 -7.98 -8.27 -0.20
CA ASP A 232 -6.93 -7.28 -0.41
C ASP A 232 -7.54 -6.00 -0.97
N LEU A 233 -7.42 -4.89 -0.24
CA LEU A 233 -8.01 -3.62 -0.67
C LEU A 233 -7.35 -3.03 -1.91
N CYS A 234 -6.06 -3.30 -2.15
CA CYS A 234 -5.27 -2.70 -3.22
C CYS A 234 -5.21 -1.17 -3.18
N THR A 235 -6.32 -0.51 -2.91
CA THR A 235 -6.49 0.95 -2.80
C THR A 235 -7.14 1.27 -1.45
N LEU A 236 -6.49 2.16 -0.66
CA LEU A 236 -7.04 2.59 0.63
C LEU A 236 -7.95 3.81 0.48
N TRP A 237 -7.70 4.65 -0.52
CA TRP A 237 -8.63 5.72 -0.86
C TRP A 237 -8.64 5.97 -2.39
N PRO A 238 -9.80 5.90 -3.06
CA PRO A 238 -11.04 5.33 -2.53
C PRO A 238 -10.89 3.83 -2.23
N TRP A 239 -11.60 3.29 -1.22
CA TRP A 239 -11.60 1.86 -0.93
C TRP A 239 -12.91 1.19 -1.35
N ASP A 240 -12.86 -0.09 -1.64
CA ASP A 240 -14.01 -0.88 -2.09
C ASP A 240 -14.93 -1.25 -0.90
N ARG A 241 -15.73 -0.26 -0.48
CA ARG A 241 -16.68 -0.40 0.61
C ARG A 241 -17.70 -1.49 0.35
N ASP A 242 -18.19 -1.58 -0.88
CA ASP A 242 -19.29 -2.48 -1.23
C ASP A 242 -18.84 -3.95 -1.14
N THR A 243 -17.67 -4.29 -1.65
CA THR A 243 -17.09 -5.64 -1.54
C THR A 243 -16.89 -6.03 -0.08
N VAL A 244 -16.36 -5.15 0.76
CA VAL A 244 -16.13 -5.44 2.18
C VAL A 244 -17.45 -5.61 2.92
N LEU A 245 -18.44 -4.73 2.71
CA LEU A 245 -19.75 -4.83 3.34
C LEU A 245 -20.50 -6.10 2.91
N ALA A 246 -20.47 -6.44 1.63
CA ALA A 246 -21.13 -7.66 1.12
C ALA A 246 -20.53 -8.93 1.74
N SER A 247 -19.21 -9.01 1.85
CA SER A 247 -18.52 -10.10 2.51
C SER A 247 -18.84 -10.17 4.00
N ALA A 248 -18.69 -9.05 4.71
CA ALA A 248 -18.92 -8.96 6.14
C ALA A 248 -20.39 -9.25 6.52
N ALA A 249 -21.35 -8.86 5.67
CA ALA A 249 -22.75 -9.20 5.84
C ALA A 249 -23.01 -10.71 5.77
N ARG A 250 -22.24 -11.45 4.97
CA ARG A 250 -22.32 -12.91 4.83
C ARG A 250 -21.68 -13.63 6.01
N THR A 251 -20.44 -13.25 6.36
CA THR A 251 -19.63 -13.92 7.39
C THR A 251 -20.00 -13.52 8.81
N LYS A 252 -20.66 -12.36 9.01
CA LYS A 252 -21.05 -11.77 10.31
C LYS A 252 -19.87 -11.47 11.25
N ARG A 253 -18.65 -11.49 10.74
CA ARG A 253 -17.42 -11.21 11.51
C ARG A 253 -16.42 -10.51 10.60
N LEU A 254 -15.80 -9.45 11.09
CA LEU A 254 -14.73 -8.73 10.38
C LEU A 254 -13.47 -8.68 11.22
N LEU A 255 -12.34 -8.99 10.59
CA LEU A 255 -11.00 -8.66 11.08
C LEU A 255 -10.31 -7.76 10.07
N VAL A 256 -9.79 -6.61 10.49
CA VAL A 256 -8.94 -5.75 9.67
C VAL A 256 -7.50 -5.85 10.14
N VAL A 257 -6.57 -6.15 9.24
CA VAL A 257 -5.15 -6.38 9.53
C VAL A 257 -4.27 -5.45 8.71
N HIS A 258 -3.37 -4.71 9.36
CA HIS A 258 -2.39 -3.84 8.68
C HIS A 258 -1.11 -3.68 9.49
N GLU A 259 0.02 -3.41 8.84
CA GLU A 259 1.30 -3.20 9.52
C GLU A 259 1.38 -1.89 10.29
N ALA A 260 0.69 -0.84 9.85
CA ALA A 260 0.65 0.43 10.56
C ALA A 260 0.20 0.25 12.02
N VAL A 261 0.55 1.22 12.86
CA VAL A 261 0.08 1.28 14.24
C VAL A 261 -1.44 1.14 14.30
N GLU A 262 -1.95 0.27 15.19
CA GLU A 262 -3.40 0.00 15.30
C GLU A 262 -4.19 1.25 15.69
N VAL A 263 -3.62 2.05 16.58
CA VAL A 263 -4.25 3.30 17.06
C VAL A 263 -4.26 4.34 15.95
N ALA A 264 -5.45 4.82 15.58
CA ALA A 264 -5.66 5.76 14.48
C ALA A 264 -5.19 5.26 13.09
N GLY A 265 -4.93 3.96 12.93
CA GLY A 265 -4.68 3.35 11.63
C GLY A 265 -5.96 3.28 10.77
N PHE A 266 -5.80 3.17 9.45
CA PHE A 266 -6.93 3.16 8.50
C PHE A 266 -7.92 2.02 8.76
N GLY A 267 -7.47 0.91 9.36
CA GLY A 267 -8.36 -0.16 9.81
C GLY A 267 -9.45 0.28 10.79
N ALA A 268 -9.28 1.42 11.48
CA ALA A 268 -10.32 1.97 12.36
C ALA A 268 -11.51 2.51 11.56
N GLU A 269 -11.28 3.16 10.42
CA GLU A 269 -12.31 3.66 9.51
C GLU A 269 -13.14 2.51 8.93
N ILE A 270 -12.48 1.46 8.44
CA ILE A 270 -13.15 0.27 7.91
C ILE A 270 -13.99 -0.41 8.99
N ALA A 271 -13.42 -0.57 10.19
CA ALA A 271 -14.09 -1.19 11.32
C ALA A 271 -15.34 -0.40 11.76
N ALA A 272 -15.23 0.94 11.85
CA ALA A 272 -16.36 1.81 12.18
C ALA A 272 -17.45 1.73 11.11
N THR A 273 -17.08 1.88 9.83
CA THR A 273 -18.04 1.80 8.71
C THR A 273 -18.83 0.48 8.71
N VAL A 274 -18.14 -0.65 8.92
CA VAL A 274 -18.82 -1.96 8.93
C VAL A 274 -19.66 -2.16 10.17
N ALA A 275 -19.18 -1.70 11.34
CA ALA A 275 -19.95 -1.80 12.59
C ALA A 275 -21.25 -0.96 12.53
N GLU A 276 -21.18 0.27 12.02
CA GLU A 276 -22.34 1.15 11.84
C GLU A 276 -23.34 0.59 10.84
N ALA A 277 -22.85 0.03 9.71
CA ALA A 277 -23.72 -0.48 8.65
C ALA A 277 -24.38 -1.81 9.00
N LEU A 278 -23.71 -2.69 9.72
CA LEU A 278 -24.13 -4.09 9.88
C LEU A 278 -24.37 -4.52 11.33
N GLY A 279 -23.88 -3.80 12.33
CA GLY A 279 -23.98 -4.16 13.75
C GLY A 279 -23.34 -5.51 14.09
N ILE A 280 -22.31 -5.93 13.36
CA ILE A 280 -21.64 -7.22 13.52
C ILE A 280 -20.41 -7.14 14.40
N ARG A 281 -19.85 -8.30 14.77
CA ARG A 281 -18.61 -8.37 15.53
C ARG A 281 -17.41 -7.96 14.66
N VAL A 282 -16.69 -6.93 15.09
CA VAL A 282 -15.55 -6.36 14.37
C VAL A 282 -14.31 -6.37 15.27
N ALA A 283 -13.17 -6.69 14.70
CA ALA A 283 -11.87 -6.58 15.36
C ALA A 283 -10.82 -5.96 14.42
N ARG A 284 -9.78 -5.40 15.02
CA ARG A 284 -8.61 -4.88 14.32
C ARG A 284 -7.34 -5.55 14.86
N LEU A 285 -6.32 -5.58 14.05
CA LEU A 285 -4.97 -5.96 14.42
C LEU A 285 -3.98 -5.11 13.62
N GLY A 286 -3.24 -4.28 14.31
CA GLY A 286 -2.15 -3.47 13.79
C GLY A 286 -0.93 -3.55 14.71
N ALA A 287 0.17 -2.90 14.33
CA ALA A 287 1.36 -2.81 15.16
C ALA A 287 1.04 -2.09 16.48
N PRO A 288 1.75 -2.40 17.59
CA PRO A 288 1.67 -1.63 18.81
C PRO A 288 2.16 -0.19 18.59
N ARG A 289 1.71 0.74 19.44
CA ARG A 289 2.08 2.16 19.34
C ARG A 289 3.46 2.42 19.93
N ILE A 290 4.48 1.83 19.31
CA ILE A 290 5.90 1.99 19.66
C ILE A 290 6.70 2.33 18.41
N PRO A 291 7.82 3.09 18.50
CA PRO A 291 8.77 3.21 17.41
C PRO A 291 9.43 1.87 17.09
N VAL A 292 9.75 1.63 15.82
CA VAL A 292 10.44 0.41 15.40
C VAL A 292 11.90 0.45 15.89
N GLY A 293 12.33 -0.58 16.62
CA GLY A 293 13.68 -0.66 17.15
C GLY A 293 14.71 -1.07 16.10
N TYR A 294 15.99 -0.75 16.33
CA TYR A 294 17.10 -1.17 15.49
C TYR A 294 17.51 -2.62 15.71
N ALA A 295 17.59 -3.05 16.98
CA ALA A 295 17.93 -4.44 17.32
C ALA A 295 16.80 -5.38 16.87
N ALA A 296 17.16 -6.53 16.30
CA ALA A 296 16.20 -7.50 15.79
C ALA A 296 15.10 -7.90 16.78
N THR A 297 15.46 -8.03 18.08
CA THR A 297 14.52 -8.32 19.16
C THR A 297 13.51 -7.20 19.38
N LEU A 298 13.93 -5.92 19.27
CA LEU A 298 13.05 -4.76 19.42
C LEU A 298 12.22 -4.53 18.15
N GLU A 299 12.81 -4.78 16.97
CA GLU A 299 12.06 -4.75 15.71
C GLU A 299 10.94 -5.77 15.71
N ALA A 300 11.19 -6.99 16.24
CA ALA A 300 10.19 -8.05 16.32
C ALA A 300 8.97 -7.67 17.17
N GLU A 301 9.12 -6.81 18.19
CA GLU A 301 8.01 -6.31 19.02
C GLU A 301 7.03 -5.41 18.22
N ALA A 302 7.51 -4.74 17.17
CA ALA A 302 6.68 -3.91 16.31
C ALA A 302 6.06 -4.68 15.13
N ARG A 303 6.49 -5.92 14.88
CA ARG A 303 6.05 -6.71 13.73
C ARG A 303 4.77 -7.49 14.01
N LEU A 304 3.91 -7.54 13.00
CA LEU A 304 2.82 -8.51 12.96
C LEU A 304 3.32 -9.87 12.49
N THR A 305 2.64 -10.91 12.97
CA THR A 305 2.93 -12.29 12.57
C THR A 305 1.65 -13.03 12.19
N PRO A 306 1.72 -14.05 11.31
CA PRO A 306 0.57 -14.91 11.02
C PRO A 306 -0.03 -15.55 12.29
N GLY A 307 0.81 -15.89 13.27
CA GLY A 307 0.34 -16.43 14.55
C GLY A 307 -0.50 -15.45 15.39
N ALA A 308 -0.18 -14.13 15.33
CA ALA A 308 -0.99 -13.10 16.00
C ALA A 308 -2.35 -12.95 15.31
N ILE A 309 -2.37 -12.99 13.97
CA ILE A 309 -3.60 -12.96 13.18
C ILE A 309 -4.47 -14.18 13.50
N LEU A 310 -3.88 -15.36 13.53
CA LEU A 310 -4.58 -16.60 13.83
C LEU A 310 -5.26 -16.57 15.22
N ARG A 311 -4.54 -16.14 16.27
CA ARG A 311 -5.13 -15.97 17.62
C ARG A 311 -6.33 -15.02 17.60
N LYS A 312 -6.27 -13.95 16.79
CA LYS A 312 -7.36 -12.99 16.65
C LYS A 312 -8.57 -13.62 15.95
N LEU A 313 -8.35 -14.42 14.90
CA LEU A 313 -9.39 -15.19 14.22
C LEU A 313 -10.09 -16.19 15.16
N GLU A 314 -9.31 -16.93 15.94
CA GLU A 314 -9.83 -17.86 16.96
C GLU A 314 -10.72 -17.14 17.99
N SER A 315 -10.27 -15.97 18.48
CA SER A 315 -11.05 -15.18 19.44
C SER A 315 -12.35 -14.62 18.86
N LEU A 316 -12.36 -14.29 17.55
CA LEU A 316 -13.57 -13.82 16.86
C LEU A 316 -14.59 -14.90 16.63
N THR A 317 -14.16 -16.16 16.47
CA THR A 317 -15.03 -17.31 16.21
C THR A 317 -15.43 -18.08 17.46
N ASP A 318 -15.02 -17.59 18.66
CA ASP A 318 -15.21 -18.27 19.96
C ASP A 318 -14.60 -19.71 20.00
N ARG A 319 -13.65 -19.97 19.11
CA ARG A 319 -12.89 -21.23 19.04
C ARG A 319 -11.51 -21.10 19.71
N ALA A 320 -11.37 -20.19 20.70
CA ALA A 320 -10.16 -20.12 21.50
C ALA A 320 -9.90 -21.50 22.15
N ARG A 321 -8.64 -22.00 22.07
CA ARG A 321 -8.25 -23.26 22.74
C ARG A 321 -8.74 -23.24 24.17
N PRO A 322 -9.41 -24.32 24.67
CA PRO A 322 -9.62 -24.47 26.08
C PRO A 322 -8.25 -24.38 26.76
N ALA A 323 -8.18 -23.63 27.86
CA ALA A 323 -6.96 -23.52 28.65
C ALA A 323 -6.41 -24.94 28.90
N MET A 324 -5.15 -25.20 28.57
CA MET A 324 -4.50 -26.47 28.92
C MET A 324 -4.71 -26.70 30.41
N PRO A 325 -5.22 -27.84 30.84
CA PRO A 325 -5.32 -28.12 32.27
C PRO A 325 -3.92 -27.99 32.86
N GLY A 326 -3.80 -27.12 33.87
CA GLY A 326 -2.54 -26.89 34.56
C GLY A 326 -1.96 -28.23 35.01
N ASN A 327 -0.69 -28.44 34.73
CA ASN A 327 0.07 -29.55 35.30
C ASN A 327 0.10 -29.36 36.82
N PRO A 328 -0.22 -30.40 37.60
CA PRO A 328 -0.27 -30.33 39.06
C PRO A 328 1.09 -29.99 39.68
#